data_23740dfed42068a1c10414fff2f99233
#
_entry.id   23740dfed42068a1c10414fff2f99233
#
_cell.length_a   1.000
_cell.length_b   1.000
_cell.length_c   1.000
_cell.angle_alpha   90.00
_cell.angle_beta   90.00
_cell.angle_gamma   90.00
#
_symmetry.space_group_name_H-M   'P 1'
#
loop_
_entity.id
_entity.type
_entity.pdbx_description
1 polymer ?
#
loop_
_entity_poly.entity_id
_entity_poly.type
_entity_poly.pdbx_seq_one_letter_code
_entity_poly.pdbx_strand_id
1 'polypeptide(L)'
;MQERVRVGAAQVAPHFFDKRKTLEKTVRFIEEGGRLGLDLLVFPETYFAAYPYWRGAVSVRRSTELVVEMQRHAIRADGEEAQVIADAARRARVHCVVGCNELDDRPGSLTLYNTLLFVGRDGTILGRHRKLMPTHSERVYWGMGDAADIRVFDLDIGTVGGLICYEHHMTLLRAAMAIKGEEIHCAVWPGWWKVDKHLGGKSPEPGARTCDIEPAIREYAIENQVFVVSSSWFLRPDDVPADLRDEMRYNLAVGGSCIVNPAGLFLAGPVFNEETIVWTEITAEERRLAKAYFDCLGHYARFDLLSLNIREEAWSPTGPQGRAPEAPEPRRDPDLRRVASRYGVKVEDLEAYLARRADRAD
;
A
#
# COMPACT_ATOMS: atom_id res chain seq x y z
N MET A 1 17.65 -10.49 -1.39
CA MET A 1 17.99 -9.24 -2.13
C MET A 1 19.46 -9.25 -2.57
N GLN A 2 19.85 -8.40 -3.56
CA GLN A 2 21.25 -8.16 -3.93
C GLN A 2 22.04 -7.55 -2.76
N GLU A 3 23.38 -7.72 -2.75
CA GLU A 3 24.24 -7.22 -1.68
C GLU A 3 24.17 -5.69 -1.51
N ARG A 4 23.97 -4.94 -2.62
CA ARG A 4 23.80 -3.49 -2.65
C ARG A 4 22.73 -3.14 -3.65
N VAL A 5 21.81 -2.26 -3.28
CA VAL A 5 20.71 -1.78 -4.11
C VAL A 5 20.55 -0.27 -3.90
N ARG A 6 20.47 0.50 -4.98
CA ARG A 6 20.20 1.92 -4.92
C ARG A 6 18.71 2.17 -5.12
N VAL A 7 18.08 2.73 -4.10
CA VAL A 7 16.64 2.99 -4.09
C VAL A 7 16.35 4.47 -4.00
N GLY A 8 15.29 4.91 -4.68
CA GLY A 8 14.87 6.30 -4.71
C GLY A 8 13.37 6.48 -4.53
N ALA A 9 12.99 7.52 -3.82
CA ALA A 9 11.63 8.01 -3.67
C ALA A 9 11.47 9.34 -4.41
N ALA A 10 10.63 9.39 -5.42
CA ALA A 10 10.30 10.62 -6.13
C ALA A 10 9.36 11.47 -5.28
N GLN A 11 9.82 12.63 -4.84
CA GLN A 11 8.99 13.64 -4.20
C GLN A 11 8.49 14.62 -5.24
N VAL A 12 7.29 14.38 -5.74
CA VAL A 12 6.79 15.04 -6.95
C VAL A 12 5.27 15.13 -6.94
N ALA A 13 4.74 16.17 -7.58
CA ALA A 13 3.31 16.32 -7.87
C ALA A 13 3.02 16.14 -9.36
N PRO A 14 1.80 15.70 -9.73
CA PRO A 14 1.36 15.65 -11.12
C PRO A 14 1.13 17.06 -11.70
N HIS A 15 0.91 17.10 -13.00
CA HIS A 15 0.13 18.17 -13.60
C HIS A 15 -1.35 17.79 -13.48
N PHE A 16 -2.11 18.52 -12.64
CA PHE A 16 -3.51 18.23 -12.37
C PHE A 16 -4.31 18.13 -13.66
N PHE A 17 -5.04 17.02 -13.82
CA PHE A 17 -5.90 16.75 -14.99
C PHE A 17 -5.18 16.94 -16.34
N ASP A 18 -3.87 16.65 -16.38
CA ASP A 18 -3.09 16.60 -17.60
C ASP A 18 -2.15 15.38 -17.55
N LYS A 19 -2.71 14.21 -17.93
CA LYS A 19 -1.95 12.95 -17.89
C LYS A 19 -0.76 12.96 -18.86
N ARG A 20 -0.83 13.71 -19.98
CA ARG A 20 0.28 13.79 -20.93
C ARG A 20 1.48 14.49 -20.32
N LYS A 21 1.29 15.68 -19.72
CA LYS A 21 2.38 16.39 -19.05
C LYS A 21 2.89 15.63 -17.83
N THR A 22 2.00 14.97 -17.08
CA THR A 22 2.39 14.08 -15.98
C THR A 22 3.26 12.93 -16.48
N LEU A 23 2.91 12.31 -17.60
CA LEU A 23 3.69 11.24 -18.23
C LEU A 23 5.07 11.73 -18.68
N GLU A 24 5.14 12.88 -19.35
CA GLU A 24 6.41 13.52 -19.73
C GLU A 24 7.31 13.78 -18.51
N LYS A 25 6.71 14.23 -17.40
CA LYS A 25 7.40 14.45 -16.13
C LYS A 25 7.88 13.12 -15.53
N THR A 26 7.04 12.09 -15.55
CA THR A 26 7.39 10.73 -15.07
C THR A 26 8.60 10.18 -15.81
N VAL A 27 8.61 10.28 -17.15
CA VAL A 27 9.73 9.83 -17.98
C VAL A 27 11.02 10.55 -17.59
N ARG A 28 10.98 11.88 -17.39
CA ARG A 28 12.17 12.66 -16.95
C ARG A 28 12.70 12.18 -15.60
N PHE A 29 11.82 11.90 -14.64
CA PHE A 29 12.23 11.39 -13.32
C PHE A 29 12.82 9.98 -13.43
N ILE A 30 12.28 9.11 -14.28
CA ILE A 30 12.84 7.77 -14.53
C ILE A 30 14.23 7.89 -15.17
N GLU A 31 14.40 8.77 -16.17
CA GLU A 31 15.71 9.03 -16.80
C GLU A 31 16.72 9.61 -15.81
N GLU A 32 16.28 10.50 -14.89
CA GLU A 32 17.11 11.02 -13.80
C GLU A 32 17.51 9.89 -12.84
N GLY A 33 16.57 9.01 -12.47
CA GLY A 33 16.86 7.81 -11.69
C GLY A 33 17.94 6.94 -12.32
N GLY A 34 17.87 6.75 -13.64
CA GLY A 34 18.91 6.06 -14.41
C GLY A 34 20.28 6.75 -14.36
N ARG A 35 20.31 8.09 -14.45
CA ARG A 35 21.56 8.87 -14.33
C ARG A 35 22.18 8.80 -12.92
N LEU A 36 21.34 8.71 -11.89
CA LEU A 36 21.75 8.50 -10.49
C LEU A 36 22.17 7.03 -10.24
N GLY A 37 21.95 6.13 -11.20
CA GLY A 37 22.26 4.72 -11.09
C GLY A 37 21.33 4.00 -10.11
N LEU A 38 20.08 4.44 -10.01
CA LEU A 38 19.10 3.77 -9.17
C LEU A 38 18.70 2.41 -9.75
N ASP A 39 18.46 1.46 -8.87
CA ASP A 39 17.86 0.17 -9.21
C ASP A 39 16.34 0.20 -9.10
N LEU A 40 15.79 1.01 -8.17
CA LEU A 40 14.36 1.17 -7.92
C LEU A 40 14.01 2.65 -7.73
N LEU A 41 12.92 3.11 -8.39
CA LEU A 41 12.34 4.44 -8.20
C LEU A 41 10.84 4.31 -7.90
N VAL A 42 10.40 4.92 -6.80
CA VAL A 42 9.01 4.89 -6.33
C VAL A 42 8.37 6.26 -6.48
N PHE A 43 7.21 6.32 -7.15
CA PHE A 43 6.39 7.52 -7.29
C PHE A 43 5.23 7.52 -6.30
N PRO A 44 4.74 8.70 -5.88
CA PRO A 44 3.75 8.79 -4.82
C PRO A 44 2.35 8.31 -5.21
N GLU A 45 1.46 8.21 -4.22
CA GLU A 45 0.05 7.78 -4.35
C GLU A 45 -0.70 8.61 -5.39
N THR A 46 -1.52 7.97 -6.24
CA THR A 46 -2.41 8.61 -7.23
C THR A 46 -1.75 9.74 -8.05
N TYR A 47 -0.48 9.56 -8.36
CA TYR A 47 0.32 10.55 -9.09
C TYR A 47 -0.26 10.89 -10.46
N PHE A 48 -0.88 9.93 -11.18
CA PHE A 48 -1.66 10.22 -12.38
C PHE A 48 -3.08 10.61 -12.02
N ALA A 49 -3.58 11.61 -12.70
CA ALA A 49 -4.76 12.43 -12.57
C ALA A 49 -4.69 13.42 -11.42
N ALA A 50 -4.95 13.02 -10.20
CA ALA A 50 -4.84 13.81 -8.96
C ALA A 50 -5.25 12.99 -7.73
N TYR A 51 -4.85 13.47 -6.54
CA TYR A 51 -5.50 13.10 -5.30
C TYR A 51 -6.62 14.10 -4.98
N PRO A 52 -7.81 13.66 -4.53
CA PRO A 52 -8.97 14.53 -4.35
C PRO A 52 -8.88 15.39 -3.08
N TYR A 53 -7.95 16.35 -3.04
CA TYR A 53 -7.80 17.30 -1.92
C TYR A 53 -9.01 18.20 -1.70
N TRP A 54 -9.91 18.32 -2.71
CA TRP A 54 -11.19 19.01 -2.63
C TRP A 54 -12.25 18.24 -1.84
N ARG A 55 -11.94 17.03 -1.43
CA ARG A 55 -12.82 16.14 -0.68
C ARG A 55 -13.39 16.83 0.57
N GLY A 56 -14.72 16.95 0.62
CA GLY A 56 -15.43 17.60 1.72
C GLY A 56 -15.36 19.14 1.73
N ALA A 57 -14.76 19.76 0.73
CA ALA A 57 -14.70 21.21 0.57
C ALA A 57 -15.64 21.74 -0.54
N VAL A 58 -15.99 20.89 -1.50
CA VAL A 58 -16.83 21.27 -2.65
C VAL A 58 -18.22 20.64 -2.57
N SER A 59 -19.17 21.18 -3.36
CA SER A 59 -20.51 20.59 -3.51
C SER A 59 -20.44 19.21 -4.17
N VAL A 60 -21.50 18.39 -3.98
CA VAL A 60 -21.60 17.06 -4.63
C VAL A 60 -21.51 17.19 -6.15
N ARG A 61 -22.17 18.18 -6.75
CA ARG A 61 -22.10 18.43 -8.21
C ARG A 61 -20.66 18.69 -8.64
N ARG A 62 -19.97 19.62 -7.99
CA ARG A 62 -18.57 19.95 -8.32
C ARG A 62 -17.66 18.75 -8.14
N SER A 63 -17.84 17.99 -7.05
CA SER A 63 -17.09 16.74 -6.82
C SER A 63 -17.32 15.75 -7.95
N THR A 64 -18.54 15.59 -8.46
CA THR A 64 -18.86 14.70 -9.58
C THR A 64 -18.16 15.14 -10.87
N GLU A 65 -18.16 16.44 -11.17
CA GLU A 65 -17.44 17.01 -12.32
C GLU A 65 -15.94 16.70 -12.23
N LEU A 66 -15.33 16.84 -11.05
CA LEU A 66 -13.92 16.52 -10.83
C LEU A 66 -13.62 15.01 -10.93
N VAL A 67 -14.56 14.14 -10.54
CA VAL A 67 -14.42 12.69 -10.77
C VAL A 67 -14.39 12.37 -12.26
N VAL A 68 -15.19 13.05 -13.08
CA VAL A 68 -15.15 12.89 -14.54
C VAL A 68 -13.78 13.30 -15.09
N GLU A 69 -13.19 14.39 -14.56
CA GLU A 69 -11.80 14.75 -14.94
C GLU A 69 -10.79 13.70 -14.49
N MET A 70 -10.93 13.15 -13.27
CA MET A 70 -10.10 12.03 -12.83
C MET A 70 -10.19 10.84 -13.79
N GLN A 71 -11.41 10.46 -14.23
CA GLN A 71 -11.61 9.35 -15.18
C GLN A 71 -10.95 9.62 -16.55
N ARG A 72 -11.05 10.84 -17.06
CA ARG A 72 -10.43 11.24 -18.35
C ARG A 72 -8.91 11.17 -18.32
N HIS A 73 -8.32 11.46 -17.15
CA HIS A 73 -6.88 11.56 -16.95
C HIS A 73 -6.28 10.37 -16.17
N ALA A 74 -7.09 9.39 -15.82
CA ALA A 74 -6.62 8.10 -15.29
C ALA A 74 -5.89 7.30 -16.38
N ILE A 75 -5.10 6.34 -15.95
CA ILE A 75 -4.41 5.40 -16.84
C ILE A 75 -4.99 3.98 -16.70
N ARG A 76 -4.79 3.14 -17.71
CA ARG A 76 -5.04 1.70 -17.60
C ARG A 76 -3.73 0.99 -17.32
N ALA A 77 -3.78 -0.08 -16.54
CA ALA A 77 -2.58 -0.82 -16.16
C ALA A 77 -1.87 -1.46 -17.38
N ASP A 78 -2.60 -1.75 -18.45
CA ASP A 78 -2.12 -2.28 -19.73
C ASP A 78 -2.19 -1.26 -20.88
N GLY A 79 -2.46 0.03 -20.56
CA GLY A 79 -2.67 1.09 -21.53
C GLY A 79 -1.37 1.69 -22.09
N GLU A 80 -1.55 2.63 -23.02
CA GLU A 80 -0.43 3.31 -23.69
C GLU A 80 0.49 4.03 -22.69
N GLU A 81 -0.07 4.70 -21.68
CA GLU A 81 0.72 5.41 -20.67
C GLU A 81 1.58 4.46 -19.87
N ALA A 82 1.03 3.29 -19.48
CA ALA A 82 1.79 2.26 -18.79
C ALA A 82 2.93 1.71 -19.65
N GLN A 83 2.69 1.56 -20.96
CA GLN A 83 3.72 1.13 -21.90
C GLN A 83 4.84 2.18 -22.06
N VAL A 84 4.50 3.46 -22.11
CA VAL A 84 5.51 4.55 -22.15
C VAL A 84 6.38 4.55 -20.88
N ILE A 85 5.77 4.33 -19.71
CA ILE A 85 6.49 4.17 -18.42
C ILE A 85 7.43 2.96 -18.50
N ALA A 86 6.93 1.82 -19.00
CA ALA A 86 7.69 0.59 -19.17
C ALA A 86 8.91 0.76 -20.10
N ASP A 87 8.71 1.46 -21.21
CA ASP A 87 9.79 1.79 -22.13
C ASP A 87 10.84 2.74 -21.52
N ALA A 88 10.40 3.71 -20.72
CA ALA A 88 11.32 4.59 -19.98
C ALA A 88 12.13 3.81 -18.92
N ALA A 89 11.47 2.94 -18.16
CA ALA A 89 12.10 2.06 -17.18
C ALA A 89 13.17 1.17 -17.83
N ARG A 90 12.86 0.59 -19.00
CA ARG A 90 13.79 -0.22 -19.79
C ARG A 90 14.99 0.59 -20.26
N ARG A 91 14.79 1.78 -20.82
CA ARG A 91 15.90 2.62 -21.28
C ARG A 91 16.80 3.10 -20.15
N ALA A 92 16.20 3.48 -19.02
CA ALA A 92 16.91 3.92 -17.82
C ALA A 92 17.49 2.74 -17.01
N ARG A 93 17.02 1.50 -17.24
CA ARG A 93 17.38 0.29 -16.50
C ARG A 93 17.03 0.39 -15.01
N VAL A 94 15.87 0.99 -14.68
CA VAL A 94 15.39 1.23 -13.33
C VAL A 94 14.03 0.56 -13.15
N HIS A 95 13.87 -0.26 -12.10
CA HIS A 95 12.53 -0.72 -11.70
C HIS A 95 11.71 0.47 -11.22
N CYS A 96 10.43 0.53 -11.57
CA CYS A 96 9.55 1.61 -11.18
C CYS A 96 8.30 1.11 -10.46
N VAL A 97 7.91 1.81 -9.40
CA VAL A 97 6.60 1.66 -8.77
C VAL A 97 5.89 2.99 -8.87
N VAL A 98 4.75 3.03 -9.56
CA VAL A 98 4.05 4.27 -9.88
C VAL A 98 2.64 4.27 -9.31
N GLY A 99 2.37 5.20 -8.38
CA GLY A 99 1.01 5.43 -7.89
C GLY A 99 0.15 6.11 -8.95
N CYS A 100 -1.05 5.60 -9.19
CA CYS A 100 -1.94 6.15 -10.20
C CYS A 100 -3.42 6.00 -9.83
N ASN A 101 -4.25 6.85 -10.42
CA ASN A 101 -5.66 6.53 -10.60
C ASN A 101 -5.74 5.58 -11.81
N GLU A 102 -6.11 4.35 -11.54
CA GLU A 102 -6.31 3.34 -12.57
C GLU A 102 -7.77 3.33 -12.99
N LEU A 103 -8.02 3.42 -14.30
CA LEU A 103 -9.34 3.18 -14.85
C LEU A 103 -9.53 1.68 -15.10
N ASP A 104 -10.60 1.12 -14.56
CA ASP A 104 -10.94 -0.29 -14.70
C ASP A 104 -10.95 -0.74 -16.16
N ASP A 105 -10.38 -1.91 -16.42
CA ASP A 105 -10.24 -2.52 -17.75
C ASP A 105 -11.49 -3.30 -18.21
N ARG A 106 -12.45 -3.55 -17.29
CA ARG A 106 -13.69 -4.28 -17.62
C ARG A 106 -14.55 -3.48 -18.61
N PRO A 107 -15.10 -4.12 -19.64
CA PRO A 107 -15.97 -3.46 -20.61
C PRO A 107 -17.12 -2.70 -19.95
N GLY A 108 -17.27 -1.41 -20.30
CA GLY A 108 -18.31 -0.53 -19.77
C GLY A 108 -18.08 0.01 -18.37
N SER A 109 -17.01 -0.39 -17.69
CA SER A 109 -16.66 0.15 -16.37
C SER A 109 -15.98 1.52 -16.51
N LEU A 110 -16.33 2.43 -15.61
CA LEU A 110 -15.65 3.71 -15.38
C LEU A 110 -15.16 3.82 -13.93
N THR A 111 -15.07 2.69 -13.24
CA THR A 111 -14.57 2.63 -11.86
C THR A 111 -13.11 3.02 -11.83
N LEU A 112 -12.76 3.93 -10.93
CA LEU A 112 -11.38 4.28 -10.63
C LEU A 112 -10.88 3.42 -9.47
N TYR A 113 -9.60 3.08 -9.51
CA TYR A 113 -8.88 2.46 -8.39
C TYR A 113 -7.65 3.30 -8.05
N ASN A 114 -7.34 3.36 -6.76
CA ASN A 114 -6.07 3.88 -6.28
C ASN A 114 -5.06 2.72 -6.35
N THR A 115 -4.06 2.84 -7.20
CA THR A 115 -3.26 1.69 -7.65
C THR A 115 -1.76 2.00 -7.63
N LEU A 116 -0.95 1.02 -7.26
CA LEU A 116 0.47 0.94 -7.56
C LEU A 116 0.68 0.07 -8.79
N LEU A 117 1.32 0.62 -9.81
CA LEU A 117 1.77 -0.11 -10.99
C LEU A 117 3.24 -0.47 -10.81
N PHE A 118 3.57 -1.75 -10.93
CA PHE A 118 4.94 -2.27 -10.83
C PHE A 118 5.49 -2.54 -12.23
N VAL A 119 6.66 -1.97 -12.51
CA VAL A 119 7.31 -2.04 -13.83
C VAL A 119 8.75 -2.50 -13.65
N GLY A 120 9.14 -3.55 -14.35
CA GLY A 120 10.49 -4.08 -14.39
C GLY A 120 11.45 -3.19 -15.17
N ARG A 121 12.73 -3.21 -14.80
CA ARG A 121 13.81 -2.51 -15.53
C ARG A 121 14.10 -3.08 -16.92
N ASP A 122 13.46 -4.16 -17.31
CA ASP A 122 13.45 -4.74 -18.65
C ASP A 122 12.27 -4.22 -19.49
N GLY A 123 11.37 -3.42 -18.91
CA GLY A 123 10.16 -2.91 -19.55
C GLY A 123 8.95 -3.82 -19.40
N THR A 124 9.02 -4.85 -18.57
CA THR A 124 7.86 -5.70 -18.28
C THR A 124 6.92 -5.00 -17.30
N ILE A 125 5.63 -4.94 -17.59
CA ILE A 125 4.61 -4.57 -16.62
C ILE A 125 4.37 -5.80 -15.74
N LEU A 126 4.91 -5.77 -14.51
CA LEU A 126 4.91 -6.92 -13.60
C LEU A 126 3.54 -7.20 -13.00
N GLY A 127 2.77 -6.13 -12.78
CA GLY A 127 1.45 -6.20 -12.19
C GLY A 127 1.09 -4.94 -11.42
N ARG A 128 0.08 -5.07 -10.58
CA ARG A 128 -0.47 -3.94 -9.81
C ARG A 128 -0.85 -4.37 -8.39
N HIS A 129 -0.98 -3.37 -7.52
CA HIS A 129 -1.66 -3.45 -6.24
C HIS A 129 -2.72 -2.35 -6.20
N ARG A 130 -4.00 -2.71 -6.15
CA ARG A 130 -5.12 -1.79 -5.91
C ARG A 130 -5.34 -1.64 -4.41
N LYS A 131 -5.48 -0.43 -3.93
CA LYS A 131 -5.77 -0.15 -2.51
C LYS A 131 -6.97 -0.96 -2.04
N LEU A 132 -6.76 -1.85 -1.07
CA LEU A 132 -7.81 -2.78 -0.62
C LEU A 132 -8.99 -2.04 0.00
N MET A 133 -8.71 -0.94 0.72
CA MET A 133 -9.73 -0.15 1.38
C MET A 133 -9.42 1.34 1.24
N PRO A 134 -10.11 2.06 0.36
CA PRO A 134 -10.03 3.52 0.31
C PRO A 134 -10.42 4.13 1.66
N THR A 135 -9.60 5.09 2.12
CA THR A 135 -9.68 5.62 3.48
C THR A 135 -10.86 6.57 3.64
N HIS A 136 -11.77 6.28 4.59
CA HIS A 136 -12.88 7.15 4.97
C HIS A 136 -13.70 7.63 3.76
N SER A 137 -13.73 8.93 3.46
CA SER A 137 -14.47 9.53 2.34
C SER A 137 -13.84 9.31 0.95
N GLU A 138 -12.69 8.66 0.86
CA GLU A 138 -12.10 8.24 -0.42
C GLU A 138 -12.97 7.20 -1.15
N ARG A 139 -13.82 6.47 -0.42
CA ARG A 139 -14.73 5.45 -0.97
C ARG A 139 -15.74 5.98 -1.99
N VAL A 140 -15.93 7.30 -2.07
CA VAL A 140 -16.79 7.90 -3.11
C VAL A 140 -16.04 8.09 -4.44
N TYR A 141 -14.71 7.94 -4.45
CA TYR A 141 -13.85 8.11 -5.63
C TYR A 141 -13.36 6.79 -6.17
N TRP A 142 -12.99 5.84 -5.30
CA TRP A 142 -12.30 4.62 -5.69
C TRP A 142 -13.04 3.35 -5.27
N GLY A 143 -12.97 2.35 -6.16
CA GLY A 143 -13.28 0.97 -5.84
C GLY A 143 -12.25 0.36 -4.89
N MET A 144 -12.60 -0.76 -4.29
CA MET A 144 -11.73 -1.55 -3.42
C MET A 144 -10.95 -2.57 -4.26
N GLY A 145 -9.67 -2.73 -3.93
CA GLY A 145 -8.89 -3.87 -4.38
C GLY A 145 -9.38 -5.19 -3.78
N ASP A 146 -8.81 -6.28 -4.22
CA ASP A 146 -9.20 -7.61 -3.74
C ASP A 146 -7.98 -8.46 -3.32
N ALA A 147 -8.23 -9.73 -3.03
CA ALA A 147 -7.20 -10.64 -2.55
C ALA A 147 -6.04 -10.84 -3.55
N ALA A 148 -6.30 -10.73 -4.85
CA ALA A 148 -5.27 -10.84 -5.89
C ALA A 148 -4.33 -9.63 -5.91
N ASP A 149 -4.71 -8.53 -5.25
CA ASP A 149 -3.88 -7.33 -5.11
C ASP A 149 -2.84 -7.44 -3.97
N ILE A 150 -2.95 -8.43 -3.08
CA ILE A 150 -1.97 -8.67 -2.01
C ILE A 150 -0.76 -9.41 -2.61
N ARG A 151 0.14 -8.64 -3.23
CA ARG A 151 1.24 -9.18 -4.03
C ARG A 151 2.59 -8.61 -3.65
N VAL A 152 3.61 -9.44 -3.84
CA VAL A 152 5.02 -9.06 -3.89
C VAL A 152 5.59 -9.53 -5.23
N PHE A 153 6.67 -8.92 -5.69
CA PHE A 153 7.28 -9.19 -6.98
C PHE A 153 8.75 -9.55 -6.79
N ASP A 154 9.14 -10.74 -7.25
CA ASP A 154 10.52 -11.17 -7.23
C ASP A 154 11.29 -10.48 -8.36
N LEU A 155 12.16 -9.55 -7.98
CA LEU A 155 13.05 -8.82 -8.86
C LEU A 155 14.49 -9.27 -8.63
N ASP A 156 15.36 -8.99 -9.56
CA ASP A 156 16.77 -9.27 -9.42
C ASP A 156 17.45 -8.48 -8.28
N ILE A 157 16.81 -7.42 -7.79
CA ILE A 157 17.25 -6.64 -6.62
C ILE A 157 16.74 -7.21 -5.27
N GLY A 158 15.77 -8.09 -5.29
CA GLY A 158 15.06 -8.65 -4.14
C GLY A 158 13.56 -8.65 -4.33
N THR A 159 12.84 -9.17 -3.34
CA THR A 159 11.37 -9.21 -3.36
C THR A 159 10.79 -7.84 -2.97
N VAL A 160 10.10 -7.21 -3.89
CA VAL A 160 9.54 -5.85 -3.74
C VAL A 160 8.02 -5.91 -3.58
N GLY A 161 7.50 -5.23 -2.59
CA GLY A 161 6.07 -5.02 -2.39
C GLY A 161 5.74 -3.56 -2.21
N GLY A 162 4.46 -3.26 -1.93
CA GLY A 162 4.06 -1.90 -1.64
C GLY A 162 2.63 -1.80 -1.16
N LEU A 163 2.38 -0.80 -0.34
CA LEU A 163 1.08 -0.43 0.20
C LEU A 163 0.82 1.06 0.03
N ILE A 164 -0.46 1.43 0.07
CA ILE A 164 -0.93 2.77 -0.20
C ILE A 164 -1.48 3.42 1.07
N CYS A 165 -0.79 4.46 1.56
CA CYS A 165 -1.29 5.34 2.61
C CYS A 165 -1.74 4.58 3.88
N TYR A 166 -3.01 4.70 4.27
CA TYR A 166 -3.57 4.09 5.50
C TYR A 166 -3.63 2.55 5.49
N GLU A 167 -3.31 1.89 4.39
CA GLU A 167 -3.09 0.44 4.41
C GLU A 167 -1.96 0.04 5.36
N HIS A 168 -1.00 0.96 5.61
CA HIS A 168 0.05 0.76 6.60
C HIS A 168 -0.47 0.62 8.03
N HIS A 169 -1.73 0.95 8.30
CA HIS A 169 -2.40 0.71 9.59
C HIS A 169 -3.23 -0.57 9.61
N MET A 170 -3.28 -1.33 8.51
CA MET A 170 -3.96 -2.62 8.44
C MET A 170 -3.01 -3.74 8.92
N THR A 171 -3.01 -4.03 10.22
CA THR A 171 -2.07 -4.94 10.87
C THR A 171 -1.95 -6.31 10.18
N LEU A 172 -3.08 -6.92 9.79
CA LEU A 172 -3.08 -8.22 9.11
C LEU A 172 -2.52 -8.13 7.69
N LEU A 173 -2.71 -7.00 7.00
CA LEU A 173 -2.16 -6.78 5.67
C LEU A 173 -0.64 -6.63 5.73
N ARG A 174 -0.11 -5.91 6.71
CA ARG A 174 1.34 -5.81 6.95
C ARG A 174 1.95 -7.18 7.18
N ALA A 175 1.32 -8.00 8.04
CA ALA A 175 1.75 -9.37 8.28
C ALA A 175 1.68 -10.24 7.01
N ALA A 176 0.66 -10.05 6.17
CA ALA A 176 0.53 -10.76 4.89
C ALA A 176 1.69 -10.46 3.95
N MET A 177 2.07 -9.18 3.81
CA MET A 177 3.21 -8.77 2.97
C MET A 177 4.51 -9.39 3.46
N ALA A 178 4.76 -9.38 4.78
CA ALA A 178 5.92 -10.00 5.40
C ALA A 178 5.96 -11.53 5.15
N ILE A 179 4.83 -12.23 5.32
CA ILE A 179 4.71 -13.68 5.07
C ILE A 179 4.96 -14.02 3.60
N LYS A 180 4.58 -13.12 2.67
CA LYS A 180 4.88 -13.27 1.24
C LYS A 180 6.36 -13.02 0.90
N GLY A 181 7.19 -12.69 1.88
CA GLY A 181 8.65 -12.61 1.72
C GLY A 181 9.17 -11.26 1.25
N GLU A 182 8.42 -10.17 1.47
CA GLU A 182 8.86 -8.82 1.13
C GLU A 182 10.22 -8.48 1.75
N GLU A 183 11.09 -7.83 0.97
CA GLU A 183 12.42 -7.37 1.40
C GLU A 183 12.58 -5.86 1.27
N ILE A 184 11.94 -5.26 0.24
CA ILE A 184 11.91 -3.83 -0.02
C ILE A 184 10.45 -3.42 -0.16
N HIS A 185 10.02 -2.52 0.70
CA HIS A 185 8.65 -2.02 0.76
C HIS A 185 8.52 -0.63 0.15
N CYS A 186 7.57 -0.44 -0.75
CA CYS A 186 7.22 0.85 -1.35
C CYS A 186 6.02 1.44 -0.63
N ALA A 187 6.25 2.48 0.17
CA ALA A 187 5.19 3.19 0.88
C ALA A 187 4.85 4.48 0.13
N VAL A 188 3.59 4.65 -0.29
CA VAL A 188 3.21 5.83 -1.07
C VAL A 188 2.12 6.63 -0.39
N TRP A 189 2.24 7.97 -0.50
CA TRP A 189 1.40 8.91 0.23
C TRP A 189 1.02 10.10 -0.66
N PRO A 190 -0.17 10.72 -0.41
CA PRO A 190 -0.56 11.93 -1.13
C PRO A 190 0.01 13.20 -0.45
N GLY A 191 0.87 13.10 0.51
CA GLY A 191 1.29 14.14 1.44
C GLY A 191 0.84 13.81 2.86
N TRP A 192 0.45 14.81 3.64
CA TRP A 192 -0.14 14.66 4.99
C TRP A 192 0.86 14.17 6.05
N TRP A 193 2.10 14.55 5.92
CA TRP A 193 3.12 14.19 6.91
C TRP A 193 2.74 14.66 8.32
N LYS A 194 2.19 15.88 8.43
CA LYS A 194 1.67 16.42 9.69
C LYS A 194 0.20 16.81 9.51
N VAL A 195 -0.67 16.23 10.27
CA VAL A 195 -2.13 16.46 10.23
C VAL A 195 -2.62 16.90 11.60
N ASP A 196 -3.43 17.96 11.64
CA ASP A 196 -4.16 18.31 12.84
C ASP A 196 -5.35 17.34 13.00
N LYS A 197 -5.22 16.40 13.93
CA LYS A 197 -6.33 15.50 14.27
C LYS A 197 -7.11 16.05 15.44
N HIS A 198 -8.27 16.60 15.15
CA HIS A 198 -9.27 16.87 16.18
C HIS A 198 -10.05 15.59 16.49
N LEU A 199 -9.52 14.77 17.36
CA LEU A 199 -10.17 13.51 17.77
C LEU A 199 -11.22 13.69 18.87
N GLY A 200 -11.86 14.88 18.95
CA GLY A 200 -12.91 15.15 19.95
C GLY A 200 -12.41 15.14 21.40
N GLY A 201 -11.14 14.95 21.61
CA GLY A 201 -10.48 14.92 22.91
C GLY A 201 -9.73 16.22 23.20
N LYS A 202 -9.37 16.40 24.45
CA LYS A 202 -8.47 17.48 24.84
C LYS A 202 -7.09 17.18 24.25
N SER A 203 -6.71 17.88 23.17
CA SER A 203 -5.30 17.95 22.81
C SER A 203 -4.54 18.55 24.00
N PRO A 204 -3.44 17.95 24.44
CA PRO A 204 -2.65 18.52 25.54
C PRO A 204 -2.12 19.92 25.22
N GLU A 205 -2.03 20.26 23.95
CA GLU A 205 -1.62 21.59 23.47
C GLU A 205 -2.47 22.05 22.29
N PRO A 206 -2.93 23.31 22.26
CA PRO A 206 -3.58 23.90 21.07
C PRO A 206 -2.64 23.85 19.87
N GLY A 207 -3.08 23.29 18.75
CA GLY A 207 -2.29 23.15 17.53
C GLY A 207 -1.28 22.00 17.52
N ALA A 208 -1.37 21.05 18.46
CA ALA A 208 -0.58 19.82 18.40
C ALA A 208 -0.88 19.05 17.11
N ARG A 209 0.14 18.86 16.29
CA ARG A 209 0.05 18.12 15.02
C ARG A 209 0.53 16.70 15.24
N THR A 210 -0.28 15.74 14.79
CA THR A 210 0.11 14.33 14.77
C THR A 210 0.72 13.99 13.42
N CYS A 211 1.77 13.19 13.43
CA CYS A 211 2.33 12.56 12.25
C CYS A 211 1.91 11.09 12.25
N ASP A 212 1.21 10.66 11.21
CA ASP A 212 0.83 9.27 11.05
C ASP A 212 1.82 8.50 10.19
N ILE A 213 2.47 9.18 9.26
CA ILE A 213 3.36 8.56 8.26
C ILE A 213 4.62 8.05 8.94
N GLU A 214 5.30 8.89 9.70
CA GLU A 214 6.57 8.52 10.34
C GLU A 214 6.46 7.27 11.22
N PRO A 215 5.53 7.19 12.20
CA PRO A 215 5.40 5.99 13.00
C PRO A 215 4.99 4.77 12.16
N ALA A 216 4.13 4.93 11.15
CA ALA A 216 3.67 3.83 10.32
C ALA A 216 4.81 3.20 9.51
N ILE A 217 5.64 4.01 8.84
CA ILE A 217 6.74 3.51 7.99
C ILE A 217 7.90 2.95 8.83
N ARG A 218 8.18 3.54 9.98
CA ARG A 218 9.25 3.08 10.86
C ARG A 218 8.87 1.77 11.55
N GLU A 219 7.64 1.67 12.04
CA GLU A 219 7.13 0.42 12.63
C GLU A 219 7.02 -0.68 11.58
N TYR A 220 6.58 -0.36 10.35
CA TYR A 220 6.56 -1.33 9.26
C TYR A 220 7.96 -1.91 8.99
N ALA A 221 8.98 -1.05 8.95
CA ALA A 221 10.35 -1.46 8.73
C ALA A 221 10.87 -2.39 9.84
N ILE A 222 10.59 -2.05 11.11
CA ILE A 222 11.01 -2.84 12.29
C ILE A 222 10.24 -4.17 12.35
N GLU A 223 8.90 -4.13 12.22
CA GLU A 223 8.02 -5.28 12.36
C GLU A 223 8.33 -6.36 11.33
N ASN A 224 8.58 -5.94 10.08
CA ASN A 224 8.78 -6.85 8.95
C ASN A 224 10.26 -7.07 8.61
N GLN A 225 11.19 -6.37 9.24
CA GLN A 225 12.64 -6.33 8.94
C GLN A 225 12.91 -6.10 7.44
N VAL A 226 12.31 -5.05 6.89
CA VAL A 226 12.42 -4.64 5.50
C VAL A 226 12.93 -3.21 5.37
N PHE A 227 13.49 -2.86 4.22
CA PHE A 227 13.70 -1.47 3.87
C PHE A 227 12.40 -0.85 3.40
N VAL A 228 12.13 0.40 3.79
CA VAL A 228 10.95 1.16 3.33
C VAL A 228 11.40 2.33 2.49
N VAL A 229 10.93 2.38 1.25
CA VAL A 229 11.09 3.51 0.33
C VAL A 229 9.78 4.28 0.34
N SER A 230 9.74 5.40 1.04
CA SER A 230 8.53 6.19 1.26
C SER A 230 8.50 7.40 0.32
N SER A 231 7.52 7.43 -0.58
CA SER A 231 7.33 8.50 -1.56
C SER A 231 6.06 9.29 -1.28
N SER A 232 6.17 10.62 -1.28
CA SER A 232 5.10 11.54 -0.91
C SER A 232 5.00 12.71 -1.87
N TRP A 233 3.80 13.29 -2.02
CA TRP A 233 3.60 14.48 -2.84
C TRP A 233 4.24 15.72 -2.20
N PHE A 234 4.76 16.58 -3.08
CA PHE A 234 5.02 17.98 -2.77
C PHE A 234 4.29 18.86 -3.80
N LEU A 235 3.46 19.77 -3.32
CA LEU A 235 2.70 20.73 -4.14
C LEU A 235 3.13 22.16 -3.81
N ARG A 236 3.46 22.93 -4.85
CA ARG A 236 3.55 24.38 -4.76
C ARG A 236 2.15 25.00 -4.99
N PRO A 237 1.87 26.19 -4.48
CA PRO A 237 0.61 26.88 -4.78
C PRO A 237 0.32 27.00 -6.29
N ASP A 238 1.35 27.19 -7.11
CA ASP A 238 1.24 27.34 -8.56
C ASP A 238 1.02 26.02 -9.32
N ASP A 239 1.28 24.87 -8.69
CA ASP A 239 0.98 23.54 -9.24
C ASP A 239 -0.54 23.25 -9.19
N VAL A 240 -1.31 23.99 -8.37
CA VAL A 240 -2.74 23.82 -8.20
C VAL A 240 -3.50 24.67 -9.21
N PRO A 241 -4.47 24.09 -9.97
CA PRO A 241 -5.32 24.87 -10.87
C PRO A 241 -6.00 26.04 -10.15
N ALA A 242 -6.01 27.21 -10.80
CA ALA A 242 -6.48 28.46 -10.15
C ALA A 242 -7.92 28.35 -9.65
N ASP A 243 -8.78 27.64 -10.39
CA ASP A 243 -10.20 27.42 -10.06
C ASP A 243 -10.40 26.41 -8.90
N LEU A 244 -9.35 25.67 -8.53
CA LEU A 244 -9.39 24.71 -7.42
C LEU A 244 -8.60 25.17 -6.19
N ARG A 245 -7.84 26.27 -6.29
CA ARG A 245 -6.89 26.68 -5.26
C ARG A 245 -7.53 26.91 -3.91
N ASP A 246 -8.72 27.53 -3.89
CA ASP A 246 -9.47 27.81 -2.66
C ASP A 246 -10.28 26.61 -2.17
N GLU A 247 -10.50 25.62 -3.06
CA GLU A 247 -11.28 24.40 -2.78
C GLU A 247 -10.41 23.23 -2.30
N MET A 248 -9.07 23.35 -2.39
CA MET A 248 -8.13 22.26 -2.11
C MET A 248 -7.33 22.49 -0.82
N ARG A 249 -7.15 21.40 -0.08
CA ARG A 249 -6.24 21.37 1.09
C ARG A 249 -4.81 20.97 0.68
N TYR A 250 -4.29 21.61 -0.36
CA TYR A 250 -2.98 21.30 -0.96
C TYR A 250 -1.78 21.58 -0.02
N ASN A 251 -1.97 22.45 0.97
CA ASN A 251 -0.96 22.75 2.00
C ASN A 251 -0.57 21.54 2.86
N LEU A 252 -1.26 20.42 2.72
CA LEU A 252 -0.92 19.15 3.35
C LEU A 252 0.11 18.34 2.54
N ALA A 253 0.34 18.69 1.28
CA ALA A 253 1.32 18.05 0.39
C ALA A 253 2.68 18.73 0.50
N VAL A 254 3.33 18.59 1.63
CA VAL A 254 4.61 19.26 1.95
C VAL A 254 5.86 18.40 1.68
N GLY A 255 5.67 17.19 1.14
CA GLY A 255 6.75 16.21 0.98
C GLY A 255 6.78 15.21 2.15
N GLY A 256 7.99 14.87 2.57
CA GLY A 256 8.26 13.88 3.61
C GLY A 256 8.80 12.57 3.05
N SER A 257 9.20 12.54 1.77
CA SER A 257 9.82 11.35 1.19
C SER A 257 11.11 11.00 1.93
N CYS A 258 11.29 9.70 2.16
CA CYS A 258 12.42 9.19 2.94
C CYS A 258 12.68 7.71 2.68
N ILE A 259 13.81 7.22 3.18
CA ILE A 259 14.17 5.80 3.15
C ILE A 259 14.50 5.36 4.57
N VAL A 260 13.90 4.25 5.01
CA VAL A 260 14.03 3.70 6.36
C VAL A 260 14.66 2.31 6.28
N ASN A 261 15.60 2.03 7.17
CA ASN A 261 16.23 0.71 7.26
C ASN A 261 15.42 -0.27 8.14
N PRO A 262 15.75 -1.57 8.13
CA PRO A 262 15.05 -2.59 8.92
C PRO A 262 15.10 -2.40 10.45
N ALA A 263 15.91 -1.46 10.94
CA ALA A 263 15.94 -1.05 12.35
C ALA A 263 15.08 0.20 12.63
N GLY A 264 14.31 0.68 11.63
CA GLY A 264 13.44 1.85 11.77
C GLY A 264 14.18 3.19 11.75
N LEU A 265 15.43 3.23 11.27
CA LEU A 265 16.24 4.45 11.19
C LEU A 265 16.15 5.06 9.79
N PHE A 266 16.08 6.38 9.71
CA PHE A 266 16.16 7.09 8.44
C PHE A 266 17.58 6.99 7.87
N LEU A 267 17.69 6.46 6.64
CA LEU A 267 18.93 6.47 5.85
C LEU A 267 19.02 7.71 4.97
N ALA A 268 17.87 8.19 4.47
CA ALA A 268 17.77 9.43 3.71
C ALA A 268 16.41 10.10 3.98
N GLY A 269 16.38 11.43 4.01
CA GLY A 269 15.18 12.19 4.34
C GLY A 269 14.82 12.12 5.84
N PRO A 270 13.57 12.50 6.23
CA PRO A 270 12.54 13.06 5.35
C PRO A 270 12.87 14.43 4.79
N VAL A 271 12.53 14.65 3.52
CA VAL A 271 12.77 15.92 2.82
C VAL A 271 11.44 16.66 2.65
N PHE A 272 11.45 17.99 2.81
CA PHE A 272 10.24 18.81 2.76
C PHE A 272 10.40 20.01 1.83
N ASN A 273 9.28 20.45 1.26
CA ASN A 273 9.13 21.71 0.52
C ASN A 273 10.00 21.84 -0.75
N GLU A 274 10.39 20.72 -1.34
CA GLU A 274 11.09 20.70 -2.64
C GLU A 274 10.67 19.51 -3.50
N GLU A 275 10.76 19.64 -4.81
CA GLU A 275 10.61 18.56 -5.77
C GLU A 275 11.97 17.93 -6.03
N THR A 276 12.13 16.64 -5.73
CA THR A 276 13.42 15.95 -5.76
C THR A 276 13.28 14.43 -5.80
N ILE A 277 14.38 13.71 -5.99
CA ILE A 277 14.50 12.29 -5.74
C ILE A 277 15.32 12.12 -4.45
N VAL A 278 14.70 11.61 -3.41
CA VAL A 278 15.38 11.21 -2.16
C VAL A 278 15.89 9.79 -2.35
N TRP A 279 17.21 9.58 -2.27
CA TRP A 279 17.78 8.27 -2.58
C TRP A 279 18.96 7.90 -1.68
N THR A 280 19.23 6.61 -1.59
CA THR A 280 20.42 6.06 -0.90
C THR A 280 20.71 4.65 -1.42
N GLU A 281 21.86 4.11 -1.05
CA GLU A 281 22.22 2.70 -1.19
C GLU A 281 21.80 1.95 0.08
N ILE A 282 21.17 0.80 -0.08
CA ILE A 282 20.77 -0.14 0.98
C ILE A 282 21.53 -1.46 0.80
N THR A 283 21.74 -2.20 1.89
CA THR A 283 22.57 -3.40 1.85
C THR A 283 21.86 -4.63 2.43
N ALA A 284 22.10 -5.80 1.82
CA ALA A 284 21.58 -7.05 2.35
C ALA A 284 22.09 -7.34 3.77
N GLU A 285 23.30 -6.86 4.10
CA GLU A 285 23.91 -7.06 5.41
C GLU A 285 23.12 -6.36 6.53
N GLU A 286 22.63 -5.12 6.30
CA GLU A 286 21.78 -4.43 7.30
C GLU A 286 20.51 -5.24 7.61
N ARG A 287 19.89 -5.84 6.58
CA ARG A 287 18.73 -6.69 6.77
C ARG A 287 19.07 -8.00 7.51
N ARG A 288 20.21 -8.64 7.18
CA ARG A 288 20.69 -9.84 7.90
C ARG A 288 20.92 -9.55 9.37
N LEU A 289 21.55 -8.41 9.70
CA LEU A 289 21.79 -7.98 11.08
C LEU A 289 20.47 -7.74 11.83
N ALA A 290 19.50 -7.06 11.22
CA ALA A 290 18.21 -6.84 11.81
C ALA A 290 17.46 -8.15 12.10
N LYS A 291 17.42 -9.08 11.12
CA LYS A 291 16.78 -10.39 11.28
C LYS A 291 17.52 -11.31 12.27
N ALA A 292 18.83 -11.23 12.34
CA ALA A 292 19.62 -12.01 13.30
C ALA A 292 19.34 -11.58 14.74
N TYR A 293 19.09 -10.28 14.95
CA TYR A 293 18.70 -9.74 16.26
C TYR A 293 17.25 -10.06 16.62
N PHE A 294 16.35 -9.88 15.65
CA PHE A 294 14.90 -10.03 15.86
C PHE A 294 14.25 -10.47 14.54
N ASP A 295 13.64 -11.65 14.49
CA ASP A 295 12.94 -12.15 13.30
C ASP A 295 11.48 -12.47 13.65
N CYS A 296 10.57 -11.55 13.32
CA CYS A 296 9.14 -11.66 13.60
C CYS A 296 8.43 -12.77 12.81
N LEU A 297 9.07 -13.30 11.76
CA LEU A 297 8.59 -14.47 11.00
C LEU A 297 9.39 -15.74 11.28
N GLY A 298 10.43 -15.65 12.11
CA GLY A 298 11.31 -16.73 12.47
C GLY A 298 11.30 -17.03 13.97
N HIS A 299 12.44 -16.79 14.63
CA HIS A 299 12.65 -17.15 16.04
C HIS A 299 11.77 -16.33 17.03
N TYR A 300 11.11 -15.26 16.58
CA TYR A 300 10.18 -14.46 17.41
C TYR A 300 8.72 -14.64 17.00
N ALA A 301 8.39 -15.68 16.23
CA ALA A 301 7.03 -16.01 15.83
C ALA A 301 6.46 -17.20 16.61
N ARG A 302 5.15 -17.26 16.74
CA ARG A 302 4.40 -18.34 17.38
C ARG A 302 3.31 -18.85 16.44
N PHE A 303 3.73 -19.33 15.25
CA PHE A 303 2.82 -19.90 14.23
C PHE A 303 2.11 -21.18 14.69
N ASP A 304 2.59 -21.78 15.79
CA ASP A 304 1.90 -22.85 16.49
C ASP A 304 0.64 -22.38 17.25
N LEU A 305 0.54 -21.08 17.55
CA LEU A 305 -0.60 -20.47 18.24
C LEU A 305 -1.43 -19.57 17.35
N LEU A 306 -0.78 -18.87 16.41
CA LEU A 306 -1.41 -17.86 15.56
C LEU A 306 -1.10 -18.16 14.10
N SER A 307 -2.11 -18.11 13.26
CA SER A 307 -1.95 -18.26 11.81
C SER A 307 -2.75 -17.18 11.06
N LEU A 308 -2.23 -16.75 9.93
CA LEU A 308 -2.91 -15.85 9.00
C LEU A 308 -3.38 -16.63 7.78
N ASN A 309 -4.68 -16.60 7.50
CA ASN A 309 -5.24 -17.14 6.26
C ASN A 309 -5.46 -16.00 5.27
N ILE A 310 -4.81 -16.09 4.12
CA ILE A 310 -4.93 -15.11 3.05
C ILE A 310 -5.76 -15.77 1.93
N ARG A 311 -6.85 -15.12 1.51
CA ARG A 311 -7.55 -15.50 0.28
C ARG A 311 -6.74 -14.93 -0.88
N GLU A 312 -6.62 -15.69 -1.97
CA GLU A 312 -5.84 -15.28 -3.15
C GLU A 312 -6.69 -15.16 -4.42
N GLU A 313 -7.97 -15.50 -4.33
CA GLU A 313 -8.89 -15.45 -5.46
C GLU A 313 -9.35 -14.02 -5.72
N ALA A 314 -9.19 -13.57 -6.97
CA ALA A 314 -9.72 -12.29 -7.43
C ALA A 314 -11.25 -12.30 -7.39
N TRP A 315 -11.83 -11.19 -6.93
CA TRP A 315 -13.27 -10.98 -7.03
C TRP A 315 -13.69 -10.80 -8.49
N SER A 316 -14.78 -11.47 -8.88
CA SER A 316 -15.40 -11.29 -10.19
C SER A 316 -16.90 -11.19 -10.05
N PRO A 317 -17.56 -10.19 -10.68
CA PRO A 317 -19.02 -10.08 -10.67
C PRO A 317 -19.71 -11.18 -11.48
N THR A 318 -18.98 -11.88 -12.35
CA THR A 318 -19.49 -12.93 -13.25
C THR A 318 -18.80 -14.27 -13.04
N GLY A 319 -17.82 -14.33 -12.15
CA GLY A 319 -17.12 -15.55 -11.79
C GLY A 319 -18.08 -16.57 -11.16
N PRO A 320 -17.72 -17.87 -11.12
CA PRO A 320 -18.43 -18.81 -10.29
C PRO A 320 -18.50 -18.19 -8.91
N GLN A 321 -19.71 -17.96 -8.43
CA GLN A 321 -19.91 -17.57 -7.04
C GLN A 321 -19.11 -18.60 -6.25
N GLY A 322 -18.03 -18.13 -5.65
CA GLY A 322 -17.12 -19.00 -4.92
C GLY A 322 -18.00 -19.95 -4.14
N ARG A 323 -17.72 -21.25 -4.19
CA ARG A 323 -18.42 -22.23 -3.34
C ARG A 323 -18.62 -21.54 -2.01
N ALA A 324 -19.89 -21.40 -1.59
CA ALA A 324 -20.18 -20.95 -0.24
C ALA A 324 -19.15 -21.66 0.64
N PRO A 325 -18.38 -20.93 1.47
CA PRO A 325 -17.27 -21.52 2.22
C PRO A 325 -17.80 -22.86 2.70
N GLU A 326 -17.15 -23.95 2.29
CA GLU A 326 -17.57 -25.29 2.72
C GLU A 326 -17.81 -25.13 4.20
N ALA A 327 -19.04 -25.43 4.63
CA ALA A 327 -19.43 -25.27 6.01
C ALA A 327 -18.27 -25.86 6.80
N PRO A 328 -17.63 -25.10 7.72
CA PRO A 328 -16.39 -25.53 8.35
C PRO A 328 -16.56 -26.99 8.68
N GLU A 329 -15.67 -27.86 8.19
CA GLU A 329 -15.76 -29.30 8.46
C GLU A 329 -16.24 -29.44 9.89
N PRO A 330 -17.33 -30.14 10.16
CA PRO A 330 -17.91 -30.21 11.48
C PRO A 330 -16.73 -30.45 12.40
N ARG A 331 -16.46 -29.52 13.32
CA ARG A 331 -15.28 -29.56 14.19
C ARG A 331 -15.16 -30.98 14.61
N ARG A 332 -14.11 -31.70 14.19
CA ARG A 332 -13.90 -33.10 14.57
C ARG A 332 -14.21 -33.15 16.04
N ASP A 333 -15.24 -33.89 16.40
CA ASP A 333 -15.76 -33.96 17.76
C ASP A 333 -14.54 -34.00 18.68
N PRO A 334 -14.38 -33.07 19.63
CA PRO A 334 -13.23 -33.05 20.49
C PRO A 334 -13.10 -34.46 21.01
N ASP A 335 -11.95 -35.12 20.86
CA ASP A 335 -11.72 -36.48 21.31
C ASP A 335 -12.25 -36.59 22.75
N LEU A 336 -13.50 -37.00 22.87
CA LEU A 336 -14.24 -36.98 24.14
C LEU A 336 -13.53 -37.83 25.18
N ARG A 337 -12.76 -38.84 24.74
CA ARG A 337 -11.92 -39.67 25.62
C ARG A 337 -10.78 -38.85 26.22
N ARG A 338 -10.15 -38.01 25.42
CA ARG A 338 -9.07 -37.13 25.89
C ARG A 338 -9.59 -36.05 26.83
N VAL A 339 -10.76 -35.47 26.52
CA VAL A 339 -11.41 -34.48 27.37
C VAL A 339 -11.86 -35.13 28.68
N ALA A 340 -12.54 -36.25 28.63
CA ALA A 340 -13.01 -37.02 29.78
C ALA A 340 -11.84 -37.40 30.70
N SER A 341 -10.75 -37.93 30.13
CA SER A 341 -9.52 -38.26 30.90
C SER A 341 -8.90 -37.05 31.58
N ARG A 342 -8.87 -35.89 30.91
CA ARG A 342 -8.30 -34.65 31.47
C ARG A 342 -9.06 -34.10 32.67
N TYR A 343 -10.37 -34.30 32.68
CA TYR A 343 -11.25 -33.81 33.75
C TYR A 343 -11.74 -34.89 34.73
N GLY A 344 -11.26 -36.12 34.58
CA GLY A 344 -11.59 -37.22 35.48
C GLY A 344 -13.09 -37.64 35.44
N VAL A 345 -13.75 -37.39 34.30
CA VAL A 345 -15.18 -37.76 34.11
C VAL A 345 -15.30 -38.92 33.11
N LYS A 346 -16.44 -39.64 33.16
CA LYS A 346 -16.69 -40.69 32.18
C LYS A 346 -17.12 -40.11 30.84
N VAL A 347 -16.76 -40.77 29.75
CA VAL A 347 -17.12 -40.32 28.39
C VAL A 347 -18.62 -40.22 28.23
N GLU A 348 -19.36 -41.22 28.76
CA GLU A 348 -20.82 -41.28 28.70
C GLU A 348 -21.50 -40.09 29.38
N ASP A 349 -20.93 -39.58 30.48
CA ASP A 349 -21.45 -38.43 31.22
C ASP A 349 -21.22 -37.13 30.40
N LEU A 350 -20.10 -37.05 29.72
CA LEU A 350 -19.77 -35.92 28.85
C LEU A 350 -20.64 -35.87 27.61
N GLU A 351 -20.89 -37.02 26.96
CA GLU A 351 -21.82 -37.16 25.83
C GLU A 351 -23.24 -36.76 26.22
N ALA A 352 -23.74 -37.27 27.34
CA ALA A 352 -25.07 -36.92 27.86
C ALA A 352 -25.20 -35.42 28.21
N TYR A 353 -24.12 -34.77 28.67
CA TYR A 353 -24.10 -33.33 28.91
C TYR A 353 -24.16 -32.52 27.61
N LEU A 354 -23.40 -32.92 26.60
CA LEU A 354 -23.37 -32.26 25.28
C LEU A 354 -24.72 -32.43 24.54
N ALA A 355 -25.33 -33.61 24.57
CA ALA A 355 -26.66 -33.85 23.99
C ALA A 355 -27.72 -32.92 24.61
N ARG A 356 -27.76 -32.79 25.94
CA ARG A 356 -28.70 -31.88 26.64
C ARG A 356 -28.48 -30.40 26.35
N ARG A 357 -27.30 -30.01 25.90
CA ARG A 357 -27.00 -28.64 25.49
C ARG A 357 -27.39 -28.36 24.04
N ALA A 358 -27.32 -29.37 23.16
CA ALA A 358 -27.79 -29.26 21.79
C ALA A 358 -29.31 -29.05 21.73
N ASP A 359 -30.08 -29.79 22.54
CA ASP A 359 -31.55 -29.67 22.64
C ASP A 359 -32.05 -28.33 23.26
N ARG A 360 -31.16 -27.48 23.78
CA ARG A 360 -31.51 -26.18 24.38
C ARG A 360 -31.08 -24.99 23.49
N ALA A 361 -30.46 -25.24 22.34
CA ALA A 361 -29.98 -24.24 21.40
C ALA A 361 -30.90 -24.03 20.19
N ASP A 362 -31.97 -24.85 20.07
CA ASP A 362 -33.14 -24.63 19.24
C ASP A 362 -34.27 -23.99 20.07
#